data_ce1ea71456bc59bf746b07ef36c28ac8
#
_entry.id   ce1ea71456bc59bf746b07ef36c28ac8
#
_cell.length_a   1.000
_cell.length_b   1.000
_cell.length_c   1.000
_cell.angle_alpha   90.00
_cell.angle_beta   90.00
_cell.angle_gamma   90.00
#
_symmetry.space_group_name_H-M   'P 1'
#
loop_
_entity.id
_entity.type
_entity.pdbx_description
1 polymer ?
#
loop_
_entity_poly.entity_id
_entity_poly.type
_entity_poly.pdbx_seq_one_letter_code
_entity_poly.pdbx_strand_id
1 'polypeptide(L)'
;MAAEGRCDGQTVRRNFQSSDGVRLSFLEAGVEHAAEETTTIAFITGWSMPASLWQKQLAELSPSFYALALDPRGQGESEVPTFGYTAERRATDIHEFLKPFSKVILVGWSLGAIESLQYIQMFGTDRLAGLVLVDSSVGEEPAPGPGGEGGFLKELRKDRDKALTQFIHAIFKTKRSNADLDELVRGAQRLALNDSIALLSYPFPRTHWREITHGFTKPLLYVVTPQFESQAHNLQKNRPGTQIEVFRSAGHALFVDEPERFNRLIEKFAKGLP
;
A
#
# COMPACT_ATOMS: atom_id res chain seq x y z
N MET A 1 -32.81 25.78 14.44
CA MET A 1 -31.97 24.57 14.46
C MET A 1 -31.55 24.32 13.05
N ALA A 2 -30.33 24.76 12.70
CA ALA A 2 -29.75 24.55 11.38
C ALA A 2 -29.19 23.11 11.36
N ALA A 3 -29.60 22.32 10.37
CA ALA A 3 -29.01 21.04 10.09
C ALA A 3 -27.56 21.29 9.61
N GLU A 4 -26.61 20.85 10.39
CA GLU A 4 -25.22 20.74 9.97
C GLU A 4 -25.17 19.74 8.81
N GLY A 5 -25.00 20.27 7.60
CA GLY A 5 -24.74 19.49 6.40
C GLY A 5 -23.39 18.76 6.61
N ARG A 6 -23.42 17.42 6.71
CA ARG A 6 -22.23 16.61 6.51
C ARG A 6 -21.68 16.98 5.13
N CYS A 7 -20.50 17.57 5.06
CA CYS A 7 -19.73 17.61 3.84
C CYS A 7 -19.41 16.16 3.48
N ASP A 8 -20.07 15.63 2.45
CA ASP A 8 -19.68 14.37 1.85
C ASP A 8 -18.23 14.53 1.39
N GLY A 9 -17.30 13.83 2.04
CA GLY A 9 -15.87 13.88 1.75
C GLY A 9 -15.62 13.40 0.33
N GLN A 10 -15.70 14.33 -0.62
CA GLN A 10 -15.53 14.02 -2.03
C GLN A 10 -14.08 13.64 -2.29
N THR A 11 -13.85 12.40 -2.75
CA THR A 11 -12.54 11.97 -3.23
C THR A 11 -12.23 12.67 -4.55
N VAL A 12 -11.08 13.34 -4.62
CA VAL A 12 -10.63 14.08 -5.80
C VAL A 12 -9.34 13.45 -6.34
N ARG A 13 -9.21 13.38 -7.67
CA ARG A 13 -7.99 12.95 -8.34
C ARG A 13 -7.07 14.14 -8.60
N ARG A 14 -5.79 13.96 -8.27
CA ARG A 14 -4.72 14.91 -8.54
C ARG A 14 -3.55 14.24 -9.24
N ASN A 15 -2.64 15.06 -9.74
CA ASN A 15 -1.42 14.60 -10.37
C ASN A 15 -0.24 15.47 -9.93
N PHE A 16 0.95 14.87 -9.91
CA PHE A 16 2.21 15.62 -9.83
C PHE A 16 3.21 15.03 -10.82
N GLN A 17 4.24 15.80 -11.13
CA GLN A 17 5.32 15.34 -11.99
C GLN A 17 6.51 14.95 -11.13
N SER A 18 6.99 13.72 -11.29
CA SER A 18 8.20 13.24 -10.63
C SER A 18 9.46 13.89 -11.22
N SER A 19 10.57 13.82 -10.52
CA SER A 19 11.85 14.43 -10.93
C SER A 19 12.40 13.90 -12.25
N ASP A 20 11.99 12.69 -12.65
CA ASP A 20 12.34 12.09 -13.94
C ASP A 20 11.31 12.34 -15.05
N GLY A 21 10.35 13.26 -14.78
CA GLY A 21 9.38 13.73 -15.78
C GLY A 21 8.13 12.87 -15.93
N VAL A 22 7.95 11.81 -15.11
CA VAL A 22 6.76 10.94 -15.17
C VAL A 22 5.60 11.56 -14.39
N ARG A 23 4.42 11.61 -15.00
CA ARG A 23 3.19 12.08 -14.34
C ARG A 23 2.60 10.99 -13.47
N LEU A 24 2.57 11.24 -12.16
CA LEU A 24 1.95 10.36 -11.18
C LEU A 24 0.62 10.90 -10.71
N SER A 25 -0.36 10.02 -10.59
CA SER A 25 -1.72 10.30 -10.15
C SER A 25 -1.93 9.83 -8.71
N PHE A 26 -2.78 10.54 -7.98
CA PHE A 26 -3.22 10.12 -6.65
C PHE A 26 -4.67 10.55 -6.39
N LEU A 27 -5.30 9.90 -5.45
CA LEU A 27 -6.60 10.29 -4.89
C LEU A 27 -6.37 11.02 -3.57
N GLU A 28 -7.18 12.06 -3.30
CA GLU A 28 -7.19 12.77 -2.03
C GLU A 28 -8.61 12.94 -1.49
N ALA A 29 -8.73 12.99 -0.16
CA ALA A 29 -9.97 13.31 0.54
C ALA A 29 -9.66 13.99 1.88
N GLY A 30 -10.57 14.83 2.40
CA GLY A 30 -10.37 15.56 3.64
C GLY A 30 -9.37 16.72 3.51
N VAL A 31 -9.40 17.43 2.39
CA VAL A 31 -8.47 18.54 2.09
C VAL A 31 -8.53 19.67 3.13
N GLU A 32 -9.66 19.81 3.82
CA GLU A 32 -9.84 20.76 4.95
C GLU A 32 -8.94 20.44 6.14
N HIS A 33 -8.41 19.24 6.22
CA HIS A 33 -7.43 18.80 7.22
C HIS A 33 -5.98 18.87 6.73
N ALA A 34 -5.74 19.42 5.54
CA ALA A 34 -4.40 19.53 4.94
C ALA A 34 -3.59 20.70 5.53
N ALA A 35 -3.49 20.79 6.86
CA ALA A 35 -2.65 21.77 7.52
C ALA A 35 -1.27 21.19 7.86
N GLU A 36 -0.24 22.02 7.97
CA GLU A 36 1.16 21.60 8.10
C GLU A 36 1.43 20.69 9.30
N GLU A 37 0.67 20.86 10.40
CA GLU A 37 0.83 20.06 11.62
C GLU A 37 -0.16 18.90 11.75
N THR A 38 -1.08 18.75 10.80
CA THR A 38 -2.05 17.65 10.85
C THR A 38 -1.45 16.35 10.32
N THR A 39 -1.86 15.24 10.92
CA THR A 39 -1.42 13.92 10.47
C THR A 39 -2.09 13.57 9.15
N THR A 40 -1.28 13.41 8.10
CA THR A 40 -1.70 12.92 6.78
C THR A 40 -1.60 11.40 6.74
N ILE A 41 -2.60 10.72 6.18
CA ILE A 41 -2.57 9.27 5.96
C ILE A 41 -2.32 9.02 4.46
N ALA A 42 -1.20 8.38 4.12
CA ALA A 42 -0.81 8.13 2.74
C ALA A 42 -0.78 6.62 2.45
N PHE A 43 -1.63 6.18 1.51
CA PHE A 43 -1.75 4.79 1.08
C PHE A 43 -0.92 4.52 -0.17
N ILE A 44 -0.11 3.48 -0.15
CA ILE A 44 0.67 2.96 -1.28
C ILE A 44 0.11 1.61 -1.67
N THR A 45 -0.32 1.48 -2.93
CA THR A 45 -0.99 0.28 -3.43
C THR A 45 -0.02 -0.87 -3.69
N GLY A 46 -0.57 -2.09 -3.71
CA GLY A 46 0.14 -3.29 -4.10
C GLY A 46 0.43 -3.38 -5.61
N TRP A 47 1.13 -4.42 -6.01
CA TRP A 47 1.52 -4.70 -7.38
C TRP A 47 0.32 -4.68 -8.34
N SER A 48 0.45 -3.91 -9.42
CA SER A 48 -0.53 -3.77 -10.51
C SER A 48 -1.93 -3.29 -10.10
N MET A 49 -2.13 -2.82 -8.86
CA MET A 49 -3.42 -2.37 -8.36
C MET A 49 -3.54 -0.85 -8.35
N PRO A 50 -4.76 -0.30 -8.60
CA PRO A 50 -5.00 1.14 -8.61
C PRO A 50 -5.31 1.69 -7.20
N ALA A 51 -5.06 2.99 -7.01
CA ALA A 51 -5.42 3.73 -5.81
C ALA A 51 -6.93 3.71 -5.51
N SER A 52 -7.77 3.48 -6.50
CA SER A 52 -9.23 3.38 -6.32
C SER A 52 -9.67 2.25 -5.38
N LEU A 53 -8.83 1.25 -5.12
CA LEU A 53 -9.13 0.24 -4.12
C LEU A 53 -9.21 0.83 -2.69
N TRP A 54 -8.60 1.99 -2.43
CA TRP A 54 -8.62 2.69 -1.16
C TRP A 54 -9.80 3.66 -0.97
N GLN A 55 -10.75 3.71 -1.92
CA GLN A 55 -11.87 4.68 -1.88
C GLN A 55 -12.66 4.65 -0.57
N LYS A 56 -12.94 3.46 -0.01
CA LYS A 56 -13.66 3.35 1.25
C LYS A 56 -12.86 3.88 2.44
N GLN A 57 -11.53 3.72 2.41
CA GLN A 57 -10.63 4.27 3.41
C GLN A 57 -10.56 5.79 3.32
N LEU A 58 -10.41 6.32 2.11
CA LEU A 58 -10.41 7.76 1.87
C LEU A 58 -11.70 8.41 2.36
N ALA A 59 -12.86 7.86 1.98
CA ALA A 59 -14.16 8.40 2.35
C ALA A 59 -14.40 8.38 3.87
N GLU A 60 -14.06 7.28 4.55
CA GLU A 60 -14.32 7.11 5.98
C GLU A 60 -13.34 7.89 6.86
N LEU A 61 -12.10 8.07 6.42
CA LEU A 61 -11.08 8.79 7.18
C LEU A 61 -11.09 10.30 6.93
N SER A 62 -11.65 10.75 5.81
CA SER A 62 -11.67 12.16 5.41
C SER A 62 -12.35 13.12 6.41
N PRO A 63 -13.33 12.72 7.23
CA PRO A 63 -13.90 13.62 8.24
C PRO A 63 -12.92 14.00 9.38
N SER A 64 -11.81 13.30 9.50
CA SER A 64 -10.84 13.50 10.61
C SER A 64 -9.40 13.67 10.15
N PHE A 65 -9.07 13.29 8.92
CA PHE A 65 -7.70 13.26 8.41
C PHE A 65 -7.63 13.70 6.95
N TYR A 66 -6.52 14.30 6.57
CA TYR A 66 -6.16 14.38 5.16
C TYR A 66 -5.65 13.02 4.70
N ALA A 67 -6.36 12.37 3.78
CA ALA A 67 -6.09 11.02 3.33
C ALA A 67 -5.76 11.00 1.84
N LEU A 68 -4.68 10.31 1.48
CA LEU A 68 -4.12 10.25 0.14
C LEU A 68 -3.91 8.79 -0.29
N ALA A 69 -4.10 8.48 -1.57
CA ALA A 69 -3.75 7.18 -2.13
C ALA A 69 -3.03 7.34 -3.46
N LEU A 70 -1.78 6.89 -3.53
CA LEU A 70 -0.94 6.98 -4.72
C LEU A 70 -1.29 5.87 -5.72
N ASP A 71 -1.44 6.24 -6.99
CA ASP A 71 -1.27 5.33 -8.13
C ASP A 71 0.23 5.29 -8.47
N PRO A 72 0.98 4.25 -8.11
CA PRO A 72 2.40 4.20 -8.45
C PRO A 72 2.62 4.19 -9.97
N ARG A 73 3.83 4.57 -10.45
CA ARG A 73 4.14 4.54 -11.90
C ARG A 73 3.75 3.22 -12.54
N GLY A 74 3.11 3.29 -13.71
CA GLY A 74 2.62 2.12 -14.44
C GLY A 74 1.30 1.54 -13.92
N GLN A 75 0.72 2.10 -12.84
CA GLN A 75 -0.51 1.59 -12.22
C GLN A 75 -1.61 2.66 -12.19
N GLY A 76 -2.86 2.22 -12.08
CA GLY A 76 -4.01 3.12 -11.99
C GLY A 76 -4.03 4.17 -13.10
N GLU A 77 -4.14 5.45 -12.74
CA GLU A 77 -4.15 6.58 -13.68
C GLU A 77 -2.77 7.26 -13.85
N SER A 78 -1.73 6.72 -13.21
CA SER A 78 -0.38 7.16 -13.44
C SER A 78 0.11 6.79 -14.84
N GLU A 79 1.07 7.57 -15.34
CA GLU A 79 1.73 7.29 -16.60
C GLU A 79 2.45 5.94 -16.58
N VAL A 80 2.55 5.30 -17.74
CA VAL A 80 3.25 4.03 -17.95
C VAL A 80 4.54 4.32 -18.75
N PRO A 81 5.61 4.78 -18.09
CA PRO A 81 6.89 4.98 -18.76
C PRO A 81 7.51 3.63 -19.13
N THR A 82 8.53 3.66 -20.00
CA THR A 82 9.31 2.46 -20.37
C THR A 82 10.49 2.19 -19.44
N PHE A 83 10.54 2.85 -18.25
CA PHE A 83 11.66 2.78 -17.30
C PHE A 83 11.20 3.05 -15.87
N GLY A 84 12.10 2.81 -14.91
CA GLY A 84 11.91 3.20 -13.50
C GLY A 84 11.13 2.19 -12.68
N TYR A 85 11.08 0.93 -13.09
CA TYR A 85 10.43 -0.15 -12.34
C TYR A 85 11.42 -0.87 -11.41
N THR A 86 12.14 -0.07 -10.61
CA THR A 86 13.06 -0.53 -9.57
C THR A 86 12.59 -0.10 -8.19
N ALA A 87 13.06 -0.79 -7.15
CA ALA A 87 12.70 -0.45 -5.77
C ALA A 87 13.10 0.98 -5.40
N GLU A 88 14.29 1.42 -5.87
CA GLU A 88 14.83 2.74 -5.59
C GLU A 88 14.01 3.85 -6.27
N ARG A 89 13.60 3.64 -7.55
CA ARG A 89 12.80 4.65 -8.25
C ARG A 89 11.39 4.74 -7.64
N ARG A 90 10.78 3.60 -7.30
CA ARG A 90 9.48 3.55 -6.64
C ARG A 90 9.53 4.20 -5.24
N ALA A 91 10.60 3.98 -4.49
CA ALA A 91 10.85 4.66 -3.22
C ALA A 91 11.04 6.17 -3.40
N THR A 92 11.71 6.59 -4.48
CA THR A 92 11.85 8.02 -4.81
C THR A 92 10.51 8.65 -5.20
N ASP A 93 9.66 7.94 -5.94
CA ASP A 93 8.29 8.39 -6.24
C ASP A 93 7.48 8.63 -4.95
N ILE A 94 7.59 7.72 -3.98
CA ILE A 94 6.96 7.89 -2.66
C ILE A 94 7.55 9.11 -1.94
N HIS A 95 8.87 9.31 -1.98
CA HIS A 95 9.52 10.47 -1.39
C HIS A 95 9.00 11.79 -1.98
N GLU A 96 8.90 11.87 -3.28
CA GLU A 96 8.42 13.05 -4.00
C GLU A 96 6.93 13.28 -3.73
N PHE A 97 6.13 12.23 -3.67
CA PHE A 97 4.72 12.28 -3.29
C PHE A 97 4.52 12.82 -1.86
N LEU A 98 5.37 12.40 -0.94
CA LEU A 98 5.27 12.81 0.47
C LEU A 98 5.96 14.16 0.77
N LYS A 99 6.66 14.75 -0.20
CA LYS A 99 7.44 15.98 0.00
C LYS A 99 6.65 17.14 0.61
N PRO A 100 5.35 17.36 0.29
CA PRO A 100 4.57 18.45 0.87
C PRO A 100 4.17 18.23 2.34
N PHE A 101 4.35 17.03 2.90
CA PHE A 101 3.81 16.67 4.20
C PHE A 101 4.90 16.42 5.23
N SER A 102 4.71 16.90 6.45
CA SER A 102 5.68 16.82 7.56
C SER A 102 5.36 15.73 8.57
N LYS A 103 4.08 15.29 8.66
CA LYS A 103 3.62 14.31 9.64
C LYS A 103 2.73 13.26 8.95
N VAL A 104 3.33 12.14 8.51
CA VAL A 104 2.67 11.14 7.67
C VAL A 104 2.57 9.79 8.38
N ILE A 105 1.38 9.19 8.36
CA ILE A 105 1.22 7.75 8.54
C ILE A 105 1.31 7.12 7.15
N LEU A 106 2.39 6.41 6.89
CA LEU A 106 2.60 5.70 5.63
C LEU A 106 1.99 4.30 5.72
N VAL A 107 1.03 4.01 4.85
CA VAL A 107 0.31 2.74 4.79
C VAL A 107 0.66 2.04 3.49
N GLY A 108 1.47 0.99 3.55
CA GLY A 108 1.86 0.21 2.37
C GLY A 108 1.18 -1.15 2.34
N TRP A 109 0.55 -1.50 1.23
CA TRP A 109 -0.06 -2.80 1.01
C TRP A 109 0.76 -3.65 0.04
N SER A 110 1.05 -4.92 0.41
CA SER A 110 1.74 -5.88 -0.47
C SER A 110 3.07 -5.32 -0.99
N LEU A 111 3.26 -5.16 -2.30
CA LEU A 111 4.44 -4.50 -2.88
C LEU A 111 4.62 -3.08 -2.34
N GLY A 112 3.52 -2.33 -2.13
CA GLY A 112 3.58 -0.99 -1.54
C GLY A 112 4.18 -0.96 -0.12
N ALA A 113 4.08 -2.07 0.63
CA ALA A 113 4.76 -2.20 1.94
C ALA A 113 6.28 -2.30 1.76
N ILE A 114 6.73 -3.10 0.79
CA ILE A 114 8.15 -3.26 0.44
C ILE A 114 8.75 -1.94 -0.07
N GLU A 115 8.03 -1.23 -0.94
CA GLU A 115 8.43 0.07 -1.46
C GLU A 115 8.47 1.15 -0.37
N SER A 116 7.57 1.07 0.62
CA SER A 116 7.58 1.93 1.82
C SER A 116 8.80 1.64 2.71
N LEU A 117 9.22 0.39 2.84
CA LEU A 117 10.47 0.04 3.54
C LEU A 117 11.69 0.56 2.77
N GLN A 118 11.71 0.45 1.44
CA GLN A 118 12.79 1.02 0.64
C GLN A 118 12.84 2.54 0.73
N TYR A 119 11.68 3.22 0.78
CA TYR A 119 11.63 4.66 1.06
C TYR A 119 12.30 5.00 2.39
N ILE A 120 12.00 4.25 3.46
CA ILE A 120 12.62 4.45 4.78
C ILE A 120 14.14 4.26 4.71
N GLN A 121 14.61 3.23 4.01
CA GLN A 121 16.04 2.96 3.83
C GLN A 121 16.78 4.12 3.14
N MET A 122 16.16 4.73 2.14
CA MET A 122 16.80 5.76 1.32
C MET A 122 16.66 7.18 1.87
N PHE A 123 15.53 7.49 2.48
CA PHE A 123 15.15 8.86 2.85
C PHE A 123 14.91 9.07 4.34
N GLY A 124 15.03 8.00 5.14
CA GLY A 124 14.83 8.07 6.59
C GLY A 124 13.37 8.19 7.01
N THR A 125 13.15 8.60 8.24
CA THR A 125 11.83 8.58 8.90
C THR A 125 11.32 9.94 9.34
N ASP A 126 12.00 11.02 9.03
CA ASP A 126 11.71 12.36 9.58
C ASP A 126 10.26 12.80 9.33
N ARG A 127 9.73 12.53 8.14
CA ARG A 127 8.35 12.85 7.77
C ARG A 127 7.31 11.89 8.33
N LEU A 128 7.72 10.72 8.82
CA LEU A 128 6.78 9.71 9.26
C LEU A 128 6.38 9.93 10.72
N ALA A 129 5.08 9.89 10.99
CA ALA A 129 4.52 9.77 12.33
C ALA A 129 4.35 8.29 12.73
N GLY A 130 4.11 7.42 11.76
CA GLY A 130 3.94 5.99 11.93
C GLY A 130 3.99 5.25 10.62
N LEU A 131 4.10 3.92 10.69
CA LEU A 131 4.10 3.01 9.55
C LEU A 131 3.05 1.92 9.74
N VAL A 132 2.29 1.65 8.69
CA VAL A 132 1.36 0.52 8.63
C VAL A 132 1.75 -0.37 7.46
N LEU A 133 2.12 -1.61 7.75
CA LEU A 133 2.43 -2.63 6.75
C LEU A 133 1.23 -3.58 6.62
N VAL A 134 0.74 -3.75 5.40
CA VAL A 134 -0.50 -4.48 5.13
C VAL A 134 -0.22 -5.69 4.24
N ASP A 135 -0.40 -6.87 4.80
CA ASP A 135 -0.38 -8.19 4.16
C ASP A 135 0.79 -8.40 3.17
N SER A 136 1.99 -8.19 3.66
CA SER A 136 3.24 -8.36 2.91
C SER A 136 4.29 -9.05 3.79
N SER A 137 5.20 -9.82 3.19
CA SER A 137 6.34 -10.35 3.92
C SER A 137 7.30 -9.23 4.27
N VAL A 138 7.61 -9.09 5.56
CA VAL A 138 8.59 -8.11 6.08
C VAL A 138 9.97 -8.72 6.33
N GLY A 139 10.23 -9.89 5.75
CA GLY A 139 11.51 -10.60 5.90
C GLY A 139 11.64 -11.45 7.15
N GLU A 140 10.65 -11.44 8.05
CA GLU A 140 10.61 -12.33 9.22
C GLU A 140 10.43 -13.80 8.83
N GLU A 141 10.85 -14.69 9.73
CA GLU A 141 10.57 -16.12 9.59
C GLU A 141 9.12 -16.44 10.03
N PRO A 142 8.50 -17.51 9.49
CA PRO A 142 9.02 -18.35 8.42
C PRO A 142 9.02 -17.64 7.07
N ALA A 143 9.90 -18.06 6.17
CA ALA A 143 9.81 -17.65 4.78
C ALA A 143 8.43 -18.02 4.20
N PRO A 144 7.87 -17.23 3.26
CA PRO A 144 6.71 -17.67 2.49
C PRO A 144 6.99 -19.05 1.85
N GLY A 145 5.98 -19.90 1.88
CA GLY A 145 6.14 -21.28 1.39
C GLY A 145 6.54 -21.39 -0.11
N PRO A 146 6.94 -22.57 -0.59
CA PRO A 146 7.51 -22.76 -1.92
C PRO A 146 6.56 -22.46 -3.11
N GLY A 147 5.30 -22.18 -2.86
CA GLY A 147 4.34 -21.67 -3.87
C GLY A 147 4.36 -20.16 -4.09
N GLY A 148 5.26 -19.43 -3.38
CA GLY A 148 5.33 -17.97 -3.42
C GLY A 148 5.76 -17.37 -4.77
N GLU A 149 6.46 -16.25 -4.72
CA GLU A 149 6.80 -15.40 -5.88
C GLU A 149 7.32 -16.17 -7.12
N GLY A 150 8.15 -17.20 -6.93
CA GLY A 150 8.72 -17.97 -8.05
C GLY A 150 7.71 -18.76 -8.87
N GLY A 151 6.67 -19.30 -8.24
CA GLY A 151 5.58 -20.02 -8.92
C GLY A 151 4.72 -19.05 -9.75
N PHE A 152 4.34 -17.93 -9.16
CA PHE A 152 3.52 -16.92 -9.82
C PHE A 152 4.27 -16.27 -11.01
N LEU A 153 5.54 -15.94 -10.87
CA LEU A 153 6.37 -15.41 -11.97
C LEU A 153 6.47 -16.37 -13.15
N LYS A 154 6.51 -17.67 -12.88
CA LYS A 154 6.51 -18.69 -13.93
C LYS A 154 5.19 -18.73 -14.69
N GLU A 155 4.06 -18.65 -13.97
CA GLU A 155 2.73 -18.61 -14.59
C GLU A 155 2.52 -17.30 -15.38
N LEU A 156 2.98 -16.16 -14.87
CA LEU A 156 2.95 -14.88 -15.60
C LEU A 156 3.70 -14.95 -16.95
N ARG A 157 4.86 -15.61 -16.97
CA ARG A 157 5.63 -15.78 -18.23
C ARG A 157 4.97 -16.76 -19.20
N LYS A 158 4.25 -17.76 -18.67
CA LYS A 158 3.59 -18.79 -19.46
C LYS A 158 2.28 -18.32 -20.08
N ASP A 159 1.44 -17.68 -19.28
CA ASP A 159 0.12 -17.20 -19.66
C ASP A 159 -0.28 -16.02 -18.76
N ARG A 160 0.11 -14.82 -19.19
CA ARG A 160 -0.10 -13.59 -18.43
C ARG A 160 -1.56 -13.33 -18.10
N ASP A 161 -2.44 -13.47 -19.07
CA ASP A 161 -3.86 -13.11 -18.92
C ASP A 161 -4.53 -14.02 -17.89
N LYS A 162 -4.26 -15.30 -17.98
CA LYS A 162 -4.74 -16.28 -17.01
C LYS A 162 -4.16 -16.03 -15.62
N ALA A 163 -2.85 -15.78 -15.51
CA ALA A 163 -2.20 -15.55 -14.23
C ALA A 163 -2.72 -14.27 -13.54
N LEU A 164 -2.89 -13.17 -14.29
CA LEU A 164 -3.48 -11.92 -13.78
C LEU A 164 -4.93 -12.12 -13.33
N THR A 165 -5.75 -12.77 -14.14
CA THR A 165 -7.14 -13.05 -13.79
C THR A 165 -7.22 -13.87 -12.51
N GLN A 166 -6.47 -14.97 -12.41
CA GLN A 166 -6.44 -15.80 -11.21
C GLN A 166 -5.95 -15.04 -9.97
N PHE A 167 -4.89 -14.25 -10.10
CA PHE A 167 -4.38 -13.43 -9.01
C PHE A 167 -5.42 -12.42 -8.53
N ILE A 168 -6.03 -11.66 -9.44
CA ILE A 168 -7.00 -10.61 -9.09
C ILE A 168 -8.25 -11.20 -8.45
N HIS A 169 -8.71 -12.36 -8.92
CA HIS A 169 -9.84 -13.04 -8.27
C HIS A 169 -9.47 -13.56 -6.88
N ALA A 170 -8.22 -13.96 -6.65
CA ALA A 170 -7.77 -14.57 -5.41
C ALA A 170 -7.48 -13.56 -4.29
N ILE A 171 -7.22 -12.28 -4.60
CA ILE A 171 -6.89 -11.28 -3.58
C ILE A 171 -8.09 -10.84 -2.73
N PHE A 172 -9.32 -11.13 -3.16
CA PHE A 172 -10.56 -10.83 -2.45
C PHE A 172 -11.23 -12.10 -1.89
N LYS A 173 -11.82 -12.00 -0.72
CA LYS A 173 -12.74 -13.00 -0.16
C LYS A 173 -14.20 -12.58 -0.38
N THR A 174 -14.48 -11.29 -0.38
CA THR A 174 -15.81 -10.76 -0.69
C THR A 174 -16.08 -10.82 -2.19
N LYS A 175 -17.33 -11.13 -2.54
CA LYS A 175 -17.75 -11.18 -3.95
C LYS A 175 -17.67 -9.79 -4.58
N ARG A 176 -16.96 -9.71 -5.70
CA ARG A 176 -16.89 -8.53 -6.57
C ARG A 176 -17.71 -8.77 -7.84
N SER A 177 -18.13 -7.70 -8.51
CA SER A 177 -18.75 -7.82 -9.83
C SER A 177 -17.70 -8.26 -10.87
N ASN A 178 -18.13 -8.99 -11.89
CA ASN A 178 -17.22 -9.34 -12.99
C ASN A 178 -16.67 -8.09 -13.67
N ALA A 179 -17.48 -7.03 -13.81
CA ALA A 179 -17.06 -5.77 -14.42
C ALA A 179 -15.90 -5.12 -13.63
N ASP A 180 -15.97 -5.10 -12.29
CA ASP A 180 -14.89 -4.58 -11.45
C ASP A 180 -13.61 -5.42 -11.59
N LEU A 181 -13.75 -6.75 -11.59
CA LEU A 181 -12.59 -7.66 -11.73
C LEU A 181 -11.95 -7.53 -13.11
N ASP A 182 -12.74 -7.43 -14.17
CA ASP A 182 -12.27 -7.23 -15.55
C ASP A 182 -11.56 -5.87 -15.70
N GLU A 183 -12.04 -4.83 -15.01
CA GLU A 183 -11.38 -3.52 -14.98
C GLU A 183 -10.01 -3.59 -14.32
N LEU A 184 -9.90 -4.27 -13.18
CA LEU A 184 -8.63 -4.50 -12.50
C LEU A 184 -7.65 -5.31 -13.37
N VAL A 185 -8.13 -6.33 -14.09
CA VAL A 185 -7.30 -7.11 -15.03
C VAL A 185 -6.79 -6.23 -16.15
N ARG A 186 -7.67 -5.45 -16.79
CA ARG A 186 -7.26 -4.50 -17.85
C ARG A 186 -6.25 -3.46 -17.32
N GLY A 187 -6.46 -2.95 -16.11
CA GLY A 187 -5.53 -2.04 -15.44
C GLY A 187 -4.15 -2.66 -15.24
N ALA A 188 -4.11 -3.91 -14.77
CA ALA A 188 -2.86 -4.66 -14.57
C ALA A 188 -2.11 -4.98 -15.88
N GLN A 189 -2.84 -5.10 -16.99
CA GLN A 189 -2.25 -5.37 -18.32
C GLN A 189 -1.58 -4.14 -18.95
N ARG A 190 -1.80 -2.92 -18.44
CA ARG A 190 -1.18 -1.69 -18.98
C ARG A 190 0.34 -1.71 -18.89
N LEU A 191 0.90 -2.29 -17.83
CA LEU A 191 2.33 -2.40 -17.65
C LEU A 191 2.89 -3.55 -18.51
N ALA A 192 4.02 -3.38 -19.18
CA ALA A 192 4.64 -4.45 -19.94
C ALA A 192 5.01 -5.65 -19.03
N LEU A 193 5.00 -6.87 -19.59
CA LEU A 193 5.24 -8.09 -18.82
C LEU A 193 6.59 -8.06 -18.08
N ASN A 194 7.66 -7.63 -18.76
CA ASN A 194 8.99 -7.60 -18.15
C ASN A 194 9.07 -6.58 -16.99
N ASP A 195 8.39 -5.44 -17.11
CA ASP A 195 8.30 -4.42 -16.07
C ASP A 195 7.46 -4.89 -14.88
N SER A 196 6.35 -5.59 -15.17
CA SER A 196 5.53 -6.26 -14.14
C SER A 196 6.35 -7.28 -13.33
N ILE A 197 7.20 -8.06 -14.00
CA ILE A 197 8.09 -9.04 -13.37
C ILE A 197 9.21 -8.34 -12.59
N ALA A 198 9.78 -7.26 -13.11
CA ALA A 198 10.82 -6.49 -12.43
C ALA A 198 10.35 -5.98 -11.06
N LEU A 199 9.11 -5.49 -10.97
CA LEU A 199 8.50 -5.06 -9.72
C LEU A 199 8.34 -6.18 -8.68
N LEU A 200 8.20 -7.44 -9.10
CA LEU A 200 8.11 -8.60 -8.21
C LEU A 200 9.47 -9.30 -7.97
N SER A 201 10.54 -8.76 -8.53
CA SER A 201 11.86 -9.40 -8.52
C SER A 201 12.94 -8.43 -8.06
N TYR A 202 12.67 -7.63 -7.03
CA TYR A 202 13.67 -6.72 -6.50
C TYR A 202 14.90 -7.49 -5.99
N PRO A 203 16.12 -7.03 -6.32
CA PRO A 203 17.35 -7.77 -6.08
C PRO A 203 17.82 -7.65 -4.62
N PHE A 204 16.91 -7.70 -3.65
CA PHE A 204 17.22 -7.59 -2.24
C PHE A 204 16.90 -8.90 -1.51
N PRO A 205 17.79 -9.37 -0.62
CA PRO A 205 17.48 -10.52 0.22
C PRO A 205 16.40 -10.19 1.25
N ARG A 206 15.69 -11.19 1.75
CA ARG A 206 14.67 -11.02 2.79
C ARG A 206 15.19 -10.32 4.04
N THR A 207 16.46 -10.51 4.39
CA THR A 207 17.12 -9.85 5.51
C THR A 207 17.14 -8.33 5.36
N HIS A 208 17.24 -7.80 4.16
CA HIS A 208 17.18 -6.36 3.88
C HIS A 208 15.88 -5.74 4.43
N TRP A 209 14.74 -6.34 4.10
CA TRP A 209 13.44 -5.84 4.58
C TRP A 209 13.28 -5.97 6.09
N ARG A 210 13.77 -7.09 6.66
CA ARG A 210 13.76 -7.30 8.10
C ARG A 210 14.59 -6.26 8.86
N GLU A 211 15.78 -5.96 8.39
CA GLU A 211 16.67 -4.98 9.01
C GLU A 211 16.06 -3.58 9.02
N ILE A 212 15.45 -3.15 7.90
CA ILE A 212 14.73 -1.87 7.83
C ILE A 212 13.56 -1.86 8.81
N THR A 213 12.76 -2.93 8.84
CA THR A 213 11.60 -3.03 9.72
C THR A 213 12.00 -3.01 11.19
N HIS A 214 13.06 -3.71 11.58
CA HIS A 214 13.59 -3.71 12.94
C HIS A 214 14.19 -2.34 13.32
N GLY A 215 14.88 -1.69 12.39
CA GLY A 215 15.48 -0.37 12.58
C GLY A 215 14.48 0.79 12.62
N PHE A 216 13.22 0.58 12.25
CA PHE A 216 12.20 1.62 12.30
C PHE A 216 11.82 1.94 13.75
N THR A 217 12.08 3.16 14.21
CA THR A 217 11.98 3.55 15.62
C THR A 217 10.62 4.15 16.01
N LYS A 218 9.78 4.54 15.03
CA LYS A 218 8.47 5.13 15.27
C LYS A 218 7.37 4.06 15.41
N PRO A 219 6.13 4.40 15.80
CA PRO A 219 5.03 3.45 15.91
C PRO A 219 4.82 2.64 14.63
N LEU A 220 4.68 1.33 14.78
CA LEU A 220 4.48 0.37 13.69
C LEU A 220 3.26 -0.49 13.96
N LEU A 221 2.37 -0.56 12.96
CA LEU A 221 1.25 -1.48 12.91
C LEU A 221 1.47 -2.46 11.74
N TYR A 222 1.40 -3.75 12.01
CA TYR A 222 1.48 -4.80 10.99
C TYR A 222 0.16 -5.57 10.93
N VAL A 223 -0.56 -5.39 9.82
CA VAL A 223 -1.90 -5.94 9.57
C VAL A 223 -1.78 -7.06 8.56
N VAL A 224 -2.20 -8.26 8.91
CA VAL A 224 -1.95 -9.45 8.09
C VAL A 224 -3.18 -10.36 7.98
N THR A 225 -3.19 -11.18 6.94
CA THR A 225 -3.99 -12.40 6.87
C THR A 225 -3.27 -13.55 7.59
N PRO A 226 -3.90 -14.72 7.80
CA PRO A 226 -3.24 -15.88 8.39
C PRO A 226 -1.95 -16.32 7.67
N GLN A 227 -1.77 -15.94 6.39
CA GLN A 227 -0.56 -16.24 5.62
C GLN A 227 0.71 -15.68 6.28
N PHE A 228 0.63 -14.48 6.87
CA PHE A 228 1.77 -13.82 7.50
C PHE A 228 1.67 -13.73 9.04
N GLU A 229 0.72 -14.44 9.66
CA GLU A 229 0.50 -14.38 11.10
C GLU A 229 1.76 -14.75 11.90
N SER A 230 2.47 -15.81 11.49
CA SER A 230 3.72 -16.20 12.16
C SER A 230 4.80 -15.11 12.04
N GLN A 231 4.90 -14.45 10.89
CA GLN A 231 5.82 -13.32 10.71
C GLN A 231 5.43 -12.13 11.60
N ALA A 232 4.12 -11.86 11.75
CA ALA A 232 3.63 -10.78 12.61
C ALA A 232 3.99 -11.02 14.08
N HIS A 233 3.80 -12.24 14.58
CA HIS A 233 4.22 -12.59 15.94
C HIS A 233 5.74 -12.54 16.14
N ASN A 234 6.51 -12.98 15.16
CA ASN A 234 7.97 -12.89 15.23
C ASN A 234 8.44 -11.44 15.20
N LEU A 235 7.86 -10.60 14.35
CA LEU A 235 8.16 -9.18 14.34
C LEU A 235 7.83 -8.52 15.68
N GLN A 236 6.67 -8.80 16.28
CA GLN A 236 6.29 -8.26 17.58
C GLN A 236 7.26 -8.68 18.68
N LYS A 237 7.74 -9.92 18.63
CA LYS A 237 8.75 -10.44 19.57
C LYS A 237 10.12 -9.76 19.37
N ASN A 238 10.55 -9.60 18.13
CA ASN A 238 11.89 -9.10 17.77
C ASN A 238 11.95 -7.56 17.81
N ARG A 239 10.79 -6.89 17.66
CA ARG A 239 10.62 -5.44 17.77
C ARG A 239 9.47 -5.14 18.73
N PRO A 240 9.71 -5.11 20.05
CA PRO A 240 8.68 -4.77 21.05
C PRO A 240 8.02 -3.41 20.75
N GLY A 241 6.72 -3.31 20.99
CA GLY A 241 5.93 -2.13 20.66
C GLY A 241 5.32 -2.16 19.25
N THR A 242 5.62 -3.16 18.42
CA THR A 242 4.89 -3.41 17.18
C THR A 242 3.45 -3.85 17.51
N GLN A 243 2.47 -3.11 16.99
CA GLN A 243 1.08 -3.55 17.01
C GLN A 243 0.84 -4.53 15.88
N ILE A 244 0.10 -5.60 16.15
CA ILE A 244 -0.28 -6.57 15.12
C ILE A 244 -1.79 -6.78 15.11
N GLU A 245 -2.35 -7.02 13.92
CA GLU A 245 -3.76 -7.37 13.74
C GLU A 245 -3.90 -8.43 12.66
N VAL A 246 -4.67 -9.50 12.94
CA VAL A 246 -4.86 -10.63 12.00
C VAL A 246 -6.28 -10.66 11.48
N PHE A 247 -6.46 -10.50 10.19
CA PHE A 247 -7.73 -10.53 9.47
C PHE A 247 -8.02 -11.95 8.97
N ARG A 248 -8.67 -12.76 9.81
CA ARG A 248 -8.85 -14.20 9.54
C ARG A 248 -9.85 -14.51 8.44
N SER A 249 -10.81 -13.62 8.20
CA SER A 249 -11.90 -13.81 7.23
C SER A 249 -11.67 -13.07 5.92
N ALA A 250 -10.60 -12.27 5.82
CA ALA A 250 -10.27 -11.49 4.64
C ALA A 250 -9.27 -12.20 3.72
N GLY A 251 -9.22 -11.75 2.46
CA GLY A 251 -8.18 -12.08 1.50
C GLY A 251 -7.00 -11.09 1.56
N HIS A 252 -6.13 -11.15 0.56
CA HIS A 252 -4.95 -10.30 0.45
C HIS A 252 -5.28 -8.78 0.47
N ALA A 253 -6.42 -8.39 -0.14
CA ALA A 253 -6.95 -7.04 -0.08
C ALA A 253 -7.89 -6.86 1.13
N LEU A 254 -7.40 -7.12 2.33
CA LEU A 254 -8.17 -7.18 3.58
C LEU A 254 -8.93 -5.89 3.90
N PHE A 255 -8.43 -4.74 3.49
CA PHE A 255 -9.06 -3.43 3.64
C PHE A 255 -10.26 -3.23 2.69
N VAL A 256 -10.36 -4.04 1.63
CA VAL A 256 -11.52 -4.10 0.74
C VAL A 256 -12.57 -5.07 1.28
N ASP A 257 -12.11 -6.19 1.84
CA ASP A 257 -12.99 -7.25 2.35
C ASP A 257 -13.65 -6.87 3.69
N GLU A 258 -12.91 -6.24 4.60
CA GLU A 258 -13.38 -5.81 5.93
C GLU A 258 -13.10 -4.30 6.13
N PRO A 259 -13.67 -3.39 5.30
CA PRO A 259 -13.28 -1.98 5.28
C PRO A 259 -13.56 -1.26 6.59
N GLU A 260 -14.70 -1.50 7.25
CA GLU A 260 -15.07 -0.83 8.49
C GLU A 260 -14.13 -1.22 9.65
N ARG A 261 -13.69 -2.49 9.69
CA ARG A 261 -12.72 -2.96 10.68
C ARG A 261 -11.35 -2.34 10.43
N PHE A 262 -10.90 -2.32 9.18
CA PHE A 262 -9.63 -1.72 8.80
C PHE A 262 -9.61 -0.22 9.09
N ASN A 263 -10.67 0.51 8.73
CA ASN A 263 -10.77 1.95 8.96
C ASN A 263 -10.71 2.31 10.45
N ARG A 264 -11.48 1.59 11.30
CA ARG A 264 -11.39 1.77 12.77
C ARG A 264 -9.99 1.49 13.32
N LEU A 265 -9.28 0.49 12.76
CA LEU A 265 -7.92 0.16 13.17
C LEU A 265 -6.95 1.29 12.81
N ILE A 266 -7.02 1.83 11.58
CA ILE A 266 -6.20 2.96 11.13
C ILE A 266 -6.49 4.21 11.96
N GLU A 267 -7.76 4.52 12.18
CA GLU A 267 -8.17 5.67 13.00
C GLU A 267 -7.64 5.57 14.44
N LYS A 268 -7.79 4.38 15.06
CA LYS A 268 -7.26 4.11 16.41
C LYS A 268 -5.74 4.26 16.46
N PHE A 269 -5.04 3.73 15.46
CA PHE A 269 -3.58 3.85 15.35
C PHE A 269 -3.18 5.32 15.22
N ALA A 270 -3.83 6.07 14.32
CA ALA A 270 -3.55 7.49 14.09
C ALA A 270 -3.77 8.36 15.33
N LYS A 271 -4.88 8.14 16.07
CA LYS A 271 -5.19 8.86 17.31
C LYS A 271 -4.29 8.47 18.50
N GLY A 272 -3.65 7.31 18.44
CA GLY A 272 -2.72 6.84 19.47
C GLY A 272 -1.25 7.26 19.25
N LEU A 273 -0.95 8.02 18.20
CA LEU A 273 0.40 8.52 17.95
C LEU A 273 0.74 9.68 18.90
N PRO A 274 2.03 9.79 19.29
CA PRO A 274 2.51 10.88 20.16
C PRO A 274 2.45 12.25 19.48
#